data_8afd8fb8206cced4318f1befe90dda87
#
_entry.id   8afd8fb8206cced4318f1befe90dda87
#
_cell.length_a   1.000
_cell.length_b   1.000
_cell.length_c   1.000
_cell.angle_alpha   90.00
_cell.angle_beta   90.00
_cell.angle_gamma   90.00
#
_symmetry.space_group_name_H-M   'P 1'
#
loop_
_entity.id
_entity.type
_entity.pdbx_description
1 polymer ?
#
loop_
_entity_poly.entity_id
_entity_poly.type
_entity_poly.pdbx_seq_one_letter_code
_entity_poly.pdbx_strand_id
1 'polypeptide(L)'
;MKEWIEHLAVYEPGKPIEEVARELGFEDLSEIVKVASNENEWGPSPKAIEAMKDVAADMHRYPDGGCFYLRKQLAAKLDVKPDQLLFGNGSNELIVLLAHLYLEPGTSMVMAEQAFAVYALATHLYQADLIRVPMQDFTHDLEAMQAAIRPDTRLMALVNPNNPTGTAVDPHALIEAARAVPPHVLVIIDEAYFEVMPAAVRGDSLALIREGCENVIVLRTFSKGYGLAGLRIGYGVANEKLISRLNRVRQPFNVNAMAQAGALAALDDEEHLQQTARLTQAGCRQLTEGLQKVGIPVVPSAANFVLAKTGAGREWFHALQQAKIIVRPMDGYGLPDYIRITVGTEKQNETALRAIARIQNQFK
;
A
#
# COMPACT_ATOMS: atom_id res chain seq x y z
N MET A 1 2.15 -31.17 -9.35
CA MET A 1 2.31 -29.72 -9.09
C MET A 1 2.18 -29.01 -10.43
N LYS A 2 1.72 -27.78 -10.45
CA LYS A 2 1.65 -26.99 -11.70
C LYS A 2 3.07 -26.47 -12.01
N GLU A 3 3.70 -26.91 -13.09
CA GLU A 3 5.12 -26.62 -13.42
C GLU A 3 5.44 -25.11 -13.50
N TRP A 4 4.51 -24.31 -14.01
CA TRP A 4 4.70 -22.88 -14.15
C TRP A 4 4.86 -22.11 -12.81
N ILE A 5 4.44 -22.71 -11.69
CA ILE A 5 4.61 -22.09 -10.35
C ILE A 5 6.10 -21.95 -9.99
N GLU A 6 6.97 -22.83 -10.48
CA GLU A 6 8.41 -22.79 -10.23
C GLU A 6 9.08 -21.55 -10.84
N HIS A 7 8.44 -20.93 -11.82
CA HIS A 7 8.93 -19.72 -12.50
C HIS A 7 8.37 -18.42 -11.92
N LEU A 8 7.48 -18.49 -10.93
CA LEU A 8 6.95 -17.30 -10.28
C LEU A 8 8.00 -16.64 -9.40
N ALA A 9 8.09 -15.31 -9.49
CA ALA A 9 8.91 -14.55 -8.57
C ALA A 9 8.36 -14.65 -7.15
N VAL A 10 9.25 -14.88 -6.18
CA VAL A 10 8.90 -14.82 -4.75
C VAL A 10 8.92 -13.35 -4.32
N TYR A 11 7.86 -12.93 -3.62
CA TYR A 11 7.85 -11.61 -3.01
C TYR A 11 8.92 -11.54 -1.89
N GLU A 12 9.88 -10.65 -2.04
CA GLU A 12 10.87 -10.40 -1.00
C GLU A 12 10.33 -9.34 -0.02
N PRO A 13 9.92 -9.70 1.20
CA PRO A 13 9.52 -8.70 2.19
C PRO A 13 10.73 -7.87 2.65
N GLY A 14 10.46 -6.70 3.25
CA GLY A 14 11.53 -6.00 3.99
C GLY A 14 12.00 -6.84 5.17
N LYS A 15 13.33 -6.95 5.37
CA LYS A 15 13.89 -7.76 6.46
C LYS A 15 13.39 -7.29 7.83
N PRO A 16 12.98 -8.21 8.73
CA PRO A 16 12.71 -7.90 10.13
C PRO A 16 13.97 -7.35 10.84
N ILE A 17 13.77 -6.54 11.88
CA ILE A 17 14.88 -5.98 12.67
C ILE A 17 15.74 -7.11 13.27
N GLU A 18 15.08 -8.14 13.80
CA GLU A 18 15.71 -9.29 14.43
C GLU A 18 16.58 -10.11 13.45
N GLU A 19 16.16 -10.17 12.17
CA GLU A 19 16.92 -10.87 11.13
C GLU A 19 18.21 -10.09 10.81
N VAL A 20 18.10 -8.78 10.60
CA VAL A 20 19.26 -7.92 10.34
C VAL A 20 20.22 -7.91 11.51
N ALA A 21 19.71 -7.86 12.74
CA ALA A 21 20.52 -7.92 13.94
C ALA A 21 21.33 -9.23 14.04
N ARG A 22 20.68 -10.37 13.76
CA ARG A 22 21.35 -11.68 13.75
C ARG A 22 22.43 -11.79 12.67
N GLU A 23 22.14 -11.30 11.45
CA GLU A 23 23.06 -11.36 10.33
C GLU A 23 24.31 -10.48 10.55
N LEU A 24 24.14 -9.31 11.19
CA LEU A 24 25.19 -8.32 11.36
C LEU A 24 25.82 -8.32 12.77
N GLY A 25 25.33 -9.17 13.66
CA GLY A 25 25.87 -9.31 15.03
C GLY A 25 25.54 -8.13 15.94
N PHE A 26 24.38 -7.47 15.74
CA PHE A 26 23.95 -6.39 16.63
C PHE A 26 23.23 -6.96 17.86
N GLU A 27 23.72 -6.60 19.05
CA GLU A 27 23.16 -7.06 20.33
C GLU A 27 21.95 -6.22 20.75
N ASP A 28 21.99 -4.89 20.52
CA ASP A 28 20.92 -3.96 20.90
C ASP A 28 20.02 -3.62 19.71
N LEU A 29 18.82 -4.21 19.72
CA LEU A 29 17.80 -3.98 18.70
C LEU A 29 17.24 -2.55 18.73
N SER A 30 17.30 -1.87 19.88
CA SER A 30 16.75 -0.51 20.05
C SER A 30 17.52 0.56 19.28
N GLU A 31 18.76 0.26 18.87
CA GLU A 31 19.59 1.14 18.06
C GLU A 31 19.29 1.04 16.56
N ILE A 32 18.52 0.01 16.16
CA ILE A 32 18.21 -0.21 14.74
C ILE A 32 16.98 0.60 14.34
N VAL A 33 17.15 1.45 13.33
CA VAL A 33 16.07 2.22 12.74
C VAL A 33 15.58 1.54 11.48
N LYS A 34 14.36 0.96 11.51
CA LYS A 34 13.73 0.35 10.34
C LYS A 34 12.77 1.33 9.68
N VAL A 35 13.11 1.80 8.49
CA VAL A 35 12.33 2.71 7.64
C VAL A 35 12.15 2.12 6.23
N ALA A 36 11.71 0.85 6.17
CA ALA A 36 11.71 0.03 4.95
C ALA A 36 10.32 -0.39 4.44
N SER A 37 9.32 -0.57 5.33
CA SER A 37 8.09 -1.29 4.99
C SER A 37 6.84 -0.41 4.96
N ASN A 38 7.00 0.90 4.94
CA ASN A 38 5.91 1.87 4.95
C ASN A 38 4.94 1.64 6.14
N GLU A 39 5.51 1.29 7.28
CA GLU A 39 4.82 1.15 8.56
C GLU A 39 4.52 2.53 9.16
N ASN A 40 3.68 2.59 10.17
CA ASN A 40 3.35 3.80 10.91
C ASN A 40 4.06 3.79 12.27
N GLU A 41 5.10 4.58 12.43
CA GLU A 41 5.94 4.60 13.64
C GLU A 41 5.27 5.26 14.86
N TRP A 42 4.13 5.94 14.67
CA TRP A 42 3.33 6.48 15.78
C TRP A 42 2.37 5.43 16.36
N GLY A 43 2.28 4.25 15.71
CA GLY A 43 1.50 3.12 16.17
C GLY A 43 -0.01 3.28 16.00
N PRO A 44 -0.78 2.33 16.52
CA PRO A 44 -2.23 2.36 16.53
C PRO A 44 -2.79 3.33 17.57
N SER A 45 -4.01 3.80 17.35
CA SER A 45 -4.77 4.58 18.33
C SER A 45 -4.85 3.87 19.69
N PRO A 46 -4.75 4.61 20.83
CA PRO A 46 -4.97 4.04 22.15
C PRO A 46 -6.32 3.31 22.28
N LYS A 47 -7.39 3.84 21.65
CA LYS A 47 -8.71 3.18 21.63
C LYS A 47 -8.65 1.82 20.93
N ALA A 48 -7.90 1.72 19.84
CA ALA A 48 -7.71 0.45 19.12
C ALA A 48 -6.95 -0.56 19.98
N ILE A 49 -5.93 -0.12 20.73
CA ILE A 49 -5.16 -0.98 21.63
C ILE A 49 -6.06 -1.57 22.72
N GLU A 50 -6.87 -0.75 23.37
CA GLU A 50 -7.80 -1.22 24.41
C GLU A 50 -8.85 -2.18 23.83
N ALA A 51 -9.47 -1.85 22.71
CA ALA A 51 -10.44 -2.74 22.07
C ALA A 51 -9.84 -4.11 21.68
N MET A 52 -8.57 -4.15 21.26
CA MET A 52 -7.87 -5.42 21.01
C MET A 52 -7.65 -6.23 22.28
N LYS A 53 -7.28 -5.58 23.40
CA LYS A 53 -7.10 -6.25 24.69
C LYS A 53 -8.40 -6.87 25.18
N ASP A 54 -9.53 -6.17 25.02
CA ASP A 54 -10.84 -6.62 25.47
C ASP A 54 -11.28 -7.91 24.80
N VAL A 55 -10.94 -8.10 23.51
CA VAL A 55 -11.33 -9.30 22.76
C VAL A 55 -10.29 -10.43 22.82
N ALA A 56 -9.10 -10.18 23.38
CA ALA A 56 -8.00 -11.16 23.38
C ALA A 56 -8.35 -12.47 24.10
N ALA A 57 -9.18 -12.43 25.14
CA ALA A 57 -9.62 -13.61 25.86
C ALA A 57 -10.57 -14.52 25.06
N ASP A 58 -11.22 -14.00 24.03
CA ASP A 58 -12.21 -14.71 23.21
C ASP A 58 -11.65 -15.32 21.92
N MET A 59 -10.31 -15.33 21.74
CA MET A 59 -9.65 -15.84 20.53
C MET A 59 -9.86 -17.35 20.27
N HIS A 60 -10.47 -18.08 21.18
CA HIS A 60 -10.89 -19.46 20.99
C HIS A 60 -12.16 -19.61 20.13
N ARG A 61 -12.79 -18.50 19.73
CA ARG A 61 -13.98 -18.46 18.88
C ARG A 61 -13.69 -17.86 17.52
N TYR A 62 -14.42 -18.33 16.50
CA TYR A 62 -14.38 -17.68 15.18
C TYR A 62 -14.90 -16.24 15.25
N PRO A 63 -14.29 -15.32 14.47
CA PRO A 63 -14.80 -13.95 14.37
C PRO A 63 -16.14 -13.89 13.60
N ASP A 64 -16.78 -12.72 13.65
CA ASP A 64 -17.91 -12.46 12.75
C ASP A 64 -17.42 -12.41 11.29
N GLY A 65 -17.86 -13.38 10.48
CA GLY A 65 -17.48 -13.47 9.06
C GLY A 65 -18.04 -12.32 8.19
N GLY A 66 -19.00 -11.57 8.69
CA GLY A 66 -19.62 -10.40 8.03
C GLY A 66 -18.99 -9.08 8.43
N CYS A 67 -18.21 -9.02 9.52
CA CYS A 67 -17.67 -7.80 10.12
C CYS A 67 -18.80 -6.76 10.40
N PHE A 68 -19.91 -7.18 10.95
CA PHE A 68 -21.18 -6.41 11.00
C PHE A 68 -21.00 -5.00 11.57
N TYR A 69 -20.42 -4.86 12.76
CA TYR A 69 -20.28 -3.55 13.41
C TYR A 69 -19.33 -2.64 12.65
N LEU A 70 -18.16 -3.17 12.24
CA LEU A 70 -17.18 -2.42 11.45
C LEU A 70 -17.77 -1.99 10.09
N ARG A 71 -18.49 -2.90 9.42
CA ARG A 71 -19.16 -2.63 8.15
C ARG A 71 -20.17 -1.49 8.28
N LYS A 72 -21.02 -1.54 9.31
CA LYS A 72 -22.04 -0.53 9.56
C LYS A 72 -21.42 0.86 9.78
N GLN A 73 -20.41 0.94 10.64
CA GLN A 73 -19.76 2.21 10.96
C GLN A 73 -18.96 2.76 9.78
N LEU A 74 -18.19 1.91 9.10
CA LEU A 74 -17.40 2.33 7.94
C LEU A 74 -18.29 2.77 6.79
N ALA A 75 -19.40 2.08 6.53
CA ALA A 75 -20.39 2.48 5.51
C ALA A 75 -20.95 3.88 5.77
N ALA A 76 -21.32 4.17 7.01
CA ALA A 76 -21.78 5.49 7.41
C ALA A 76 -20.69 6.57 7.26
N LYS A 77 -19.43 6.27 7.66
CA LYS A 77 -18.28 7.20 7.52
C LYS A 77 -17.96 7.52 6.07
N LEU A 78 -18.12 6.57 5.16
CA LEU A 78 -17.78 6.69 3.73
C LEU A 78 -18.96 7.14 2.86
N ASP A 79 -20.13 7.29 3.43
CA ASP A 79 -21.38 7.58 2.71
C ASP A 79 -21.64 6.57 1.57
N VAL A 80 -21.60 5.27 1.94
CA VAL A 80 -21.89 4.14 1.05
C VAL A 80 -22.79 3.14 1.76
N LYS A 81 -23.40 2.20 1.01
CA LYS A 81 -24.20 1.14 1.61
C LYS A 81 -23.33 0.04 2.22
N PRO A 82 -23.76 -0.63 3.30
CA PRO A 82 -23.01 -1.76 3.88
C PRO A 82 -22.69 -2.86 2.86
N ASP A 83 -23.59 -3.14 1.92
CA ASP A 83 -23.42 -4.18 0.89
C ASP A 83 -22.46 -3.77 -0.23
N GLN A 84 -21.95 -2.53 -0.23
CA GLN A 84 -20.89 -2.03 -1.10
C GLN A 84 -19.50 -2.22 -0.50
N LEU A 85 -19.38 -2.81 0.70
CA LEU A 85 -18.11 -3.03 1.41
C LEU A 85 -17.72 -4.50 1.45
N LEU A 86 -16.44 -4.78 1.25
CA LEU A 86 -15.82 -6.08 1.51
C LEU A 86 -14.54 -5.90 2.33
N PHE A 87 -14.37 -6.69 3.40
CA PHE A 87 -13.15 -6.71 4.19
C PHE A 87 -12.25 -7.88 3.80
N GLY A 88 -10.94 -7.62 3.83
CA GLY A 88 -9.91 -8.60 3.52
C GLY A 88 -8.79 -8.62 4.56
N ASN A 89 -8.00 -9.68 4.55
CA ASN A 89 -6.77 -9.81 5.33
C ASN A 89 -5.68 -8.86 4.76
N GLY A 90 -5.89 -7.55 4.97
CA GLY A 90 -5.26 -6.46 4.23
C GLY A 90 -5.92 -6.25 2.86
N SER A 91 -5.69 -5.10 2.22
CA SER A 91 -6.10 -4.87 0.82
C SER A 91 -5.45 -5.87 -0.15
N ASN A 92 -4.33 -6.44 0.25
CA ASN A 92 -3.62 -7.47 -0.52
C ASN A 92 -4.48 -8.70 -0.82
N GLU A 93 -5.26 -9.21 0.14
CA GLU A 93 -6.19 -10.31 -0.12
C GLU A 93 -7.20 -9.93 -1.19
N LEU A 94 -7.71 -8.69 -1.16
CA LEU A 94 -8.67 -8.23 -2.16
C LEU A 94 -8.09 -8.19 -3.56
N ILE A 95 -6.83 -7.81 -3.72
CA ILE A 95 -6.11 -7.88 -5.00
C ILE A 95 -6.08 -9.32 -5.52
N VAL A 96 -5.76 -10.28 -4.66
CA VAL A 96 -5.73 -11.71 -5.02
C VAL A 96 -7.13 -12.23 -5.37
N LEU A 97 -8.16 -11.85 -4.62
CA LEU A 97 -9.55 -12.23 -4.90
C LEU A 97 -10.04 -11.64 -6.24
N LEU A 98 -9.65 -10.41 -6.56
CA LEU A 98 -9.95 -9.78 -7.86
C LEU A 98 -9.25 -10.53 -9.00
N ALA A 99 -7.97 -10.86 -8.83
CA ALA A 99 -7.25 -11.67 -9.81
C ALA A 99 -7.89 -13.06 -9.97
N HIS A 100 -8.28 -13.70 -8.88
CA HIS A 100 -8.99 -14.98 -8.90
C HIS A 100 -10.32 -14.93 -9.66
N LEU A 101 -11.03 -13.79 -9.58
CA LEU A 101 -12.35 -13.63 -10.20
C LEU A 101 -12.27 -13.24 -11.69
N TYR A 102 -11.21 -12.56 -12.11
CA TYR A 102 -11.13 -11.92 -13.43
C TYR A 102 -10.01 -12.44 -14.33
N LEU A 103 -8.98 -13.09 -13.78
CA LEU A 103 -7.79 -13.46 -14.52
C LEU A 103 -7.71 -14.97 -14.74
N GLU A 104 -7.40 -15.36 -15.98
CA GLU A 104 -7.13 -16.72 -16.43
C GLU A 104 -6.23 -16.67 -17.68
N PRO A 105 -5.69 -17.80 -18.17
CA PRO A 105 -4.93 -17.81 -19.42
C PRO A 105 -5.73 -17.22 -20.59
N GLY A 106 -5.13 -16.27 -21.31
CA GLY A 106 -5.77 -15.54 -22.42
C GLY A 106 -6.50 -14.28 -21.99
N THR A 107 -6.43 -13.90 -20.71
CA THR A 107 -6.84 -12.55 -20.23
C THR A 107 -5.64 -11.70 -19.90
N SER A 108 -5.84 -10.38 -19.73
CA SER A 108 -4.76 -9.47 -19.38
C SER A 108 -5.11 -8.46 -18.30
N MET A 109 -4.07 -7.91 -17.66
CA MET A 109 -4.14 -6.82 -16.69
C MET A 109 -3.22 -5.69 -17.13
N VAL A 110 -3.73 -4.44 -17.07
CA VAL A 110 -2.95 -3.21 -17.29
C VAL A 110 -2.52 -2.62 -15.94
N MET A 111 -1.25 -2.29 -15.81
CA MET A 111 -0.71 -1.55 -14.66
C MET A 111 0.47 -0.68 -15.07
N ALA A 112 0.79 0.35 -14.26
CA ALA A 112 2.03 1.11 -14.46
C ALA A 112 3.26 0.22 -14.20
N GLU A 113 4.36 0.48 -14.91
CA GLU A 113 5.57 -0.35 -14.85
C GLU A 113 6.13 -0.48 -13.43
N GLN A 114 6.25 0.62 -12.72
CA GLN A 114 6.67 0.66 -11.32
C GLN A 114 5.47 0.84 -10.40
N ALA A 115 4.59 -0.15 -10.32
CA ALA A 115 3.48 -0.16 -9.36
C ALA A 115 3.64 -1.30 -8.34
N PHE A 116 2.73 -1.37 -7.36
CA PHE A 116 2.82 -2.33 -6.27
C PHE A 116 2.92 -3.77 -6.78
N ALA A 117 4.00 -4.47 -6.41
CA ALA A 117 4.40 -5.75 -6.99
C ALA A 117 3.34 -6.85 -6.91
N VAL A 118 2.41 -6.79 -5.94
CA VAL A 118 1.38 -7.80 -5.76
C VAL A 118 0.45 -7.89 -6.97
N TYR A 119 0.21 -6.80 -7.70
CA TYR A 119 -0.57 -6.84 -8.94
C TYR A 119 0.08 -7.73 -9.99
N ALA A 120 1.38 -7.57 -10.20
CA ALA A 120 2.14 -8.42 -11.13
C ALA A 120 2.17 -9.88 -10.67
N LEU A 121 2.45 -10.12 -9.38
CA LEU A 121 2.49 -11.46 -8.81
C LEU A 121 1.13 -12.17 -8.93
N ALA A 122 0.03 -11.48 -8.64
CA ALA A 122 -1.30 -12.01 -8.78
C ALA A 122 -1.64 -12.31 -10.26
N THR A 123 -1.27 -11.43 -11.19
CA THR A 123 -1.47 -11.65 -12.63
C THR A 123 -0.75 -12.92 -13.10
N HIS A 124 0.51 -13.06 -12.74
CA HIS A 124 1.29 -14.26 -13.12
C HIS A 124 0.78 -15.53 -12.43
N LEU A 125 0.26 -15.43 -11.19
CA LEU A 125 -0.33 -16.57 -10.49
C LEU A 125 -1.51 -17.19 -11.25
N TYR A 126 -2.27 -16.37 -11.97
CA TYR A 126 -3.38 -16.82 -12.81
C TYR A 126 -3.01 -16.99 -14.29
N GLN A 127 -1.72 -16.94 -14.63
CA GLN A 127 -1.19 -17.11 -16.00
C GLN A 127 -1.82 -16.12 -17.01
N ALA A 128 -2.24 -14.95 -16.53
CA ALA A 128 -2.73 -13.89 -17.39
C ALA A 128 -1.58 -13.01 -17.88
N ASP A 129 -1.79 -12.30 -18.98
CA ASP A 129 -0.82 -11.38 -19.55
C ASP A 129 -0.74 -10.10 -18.70
N LEU A 130 0.47 -9.67 -18.36
CA LEU A 130 0.72 -8.41 -17.70
C LEU A 130 1.16 -7.34 -18.70
N ILE A 131 0.33 -6.31 -18.88
CA ILE A 131 0.64 -5.15 -19.72
C ILE A 131 1.20 -4.05 -18.81
N ARG A 132 2.51 -3.83 -18.89
CA ARG A 132 3.20 -2.77 -18.15
C ARG A 132 3.27 -1.51 -19.00
N VAL A 133 2.77 -0.40 -18.46
CA VAL A 133 2.80 0.90 -19.14
C VAL A 133 3.89 1.76 -18.51
N PRO A 134 4.83 2.30 -19.30
CA PRO A 134 5.85 3.22 -18.80
C PRO A 134 5.21 4.41 -18.07
N MET A 135 5.91 4.89 -17.04
CA MET A 135 5.46 6.04 -16.28
C MET A 135 6.06 7.34 -16.82
N GLN A 136 5.36 8.46 -16.63
CA GLN A 136 5.90 9.81 -16.90
C GLN A 136 6.32 10.45 -15.57
N ASP A 137 7.59 10.79 -15.42
CA ASP A 137 8.14 11.40 -14.21
C ASP A 137 7.71 10.65 -12.93
N PHE A 138 7.81 9.32 -12.95
CA PHE A 138 7.38 8.41 -11.86
C PHE A 138 5.87 8.42 -11.54
N THR A 139 5.06 9.06 -12.38
CA THR A 139 3.60 9.15 -12.22
C THR A 139 2.91 8.32 -13.30
N HIS A 140 1.74 7.77 -12.99
CA HIS A 140 0.94 7.02 -13.96
C HIS A 140 0.59 7.87 -15.17
N ASP A 141 0.89 7.36 -16.36
CA ASP A 141 0.41 7.90 -17.63
C ASP A 141 -0.99 7.34 -17.91
N LEU A 142 -2.01 8.06 -17.47
CA LEU A 142 -3.40 7.60 -17.55
C LEU A 142 -3.86 7.40 -19.00
N GLU A 143 -3.42 8.24 -19.94
CA GLU A 143 -3.76 8.14 -21.37
C GLU A 143 -3.11 6.90 -22.00
N ALA A 144 -1.82 6.68 -21.73
CA ALA A 144 -1.12 5.49 -22.22
C ALA A 144 -1.70 4.20 -21.59
N MET A 145 -2.11 4.24 -20.31
CA MET A 145 -2.74 3.10 -19.66
C MET A 145 -4.10 2.76 -20.30
N GLN A 146 -4.90 3.77 -20.64
CA GLN A 146 -6.16 3.56 -21.37
C GLN A 146 -5.92 3.02 -22.78
N ALA A 147 -4.93 3.56 -23.49
CA ALA A 147 -4.58 3.10 -24.86
C ALA A 147 -4.03 1.66 -24.86
N ALA A 148 -3.49 1.18 -23.75
CA ALA A 148 -2.99 -0.18 -23.60
C ALA A 148 -4.10 -1.23 -23.36
N ILE A 149 -5.35 -0.83 -23.17
CA ILE A 149 -6.50 -1.74 -22.99
C ILE A 149 -6.75 -2.51 -24.27
N ARG A 150 -6.80 -3.84 -24.17
CA ARG A 150 -7.10 -4.80 -25.25
C ARG A 150 -8.47 -5.45 -25.03
N PRO A 151 -9.04 -6.13 -26.05
CA PRO A 151 -10.31 -6.87 -25.88
C PRO A 151 -10.26 -7.98 -24.80
N ASP A 152 -9.07 -8.53 -24.53
CA ASP A 152 -8.81 -9.55 -23.51
C ASP A 152 -8.48 -8.94 -22.14
N THR A 153 -8.33 -7.63 -22.02
CA THR A 153 -8.06 -6.96 -20.74
C THR A 153 -9.27 -7.09 -19.80
N ARG A 154 -9.01 -7.48 -18.56
CA ARG A 154 -10.04 -7.67 -17.52
C ARG A 154 -9.83 -6.76 -16.31
N LEU A 155 -8.59 -6.42 -15.99
CA LEU A 155 -8.24 -5.58 -14.86
C LEU A 155 -7.35 -4.41 -15.30
N MET A 156 -7.53 -3.26 -14.67
CA MET A 156 -6.62 -2.12 -14.75
C MET A 156 -6.38 -1.58 -13.35
N ALA A 157 -5.12 -1.50 -12.90
CA ALA A 157 -4.76 -1.01 -11.57
C ALA A 157 -4.23 0.42 -11.63
N LEU A 158 -4.90 1.33 -10.93
CA LEU A 158 -4.52 2.72 -10.68
C LEU A 158 -4.13 2.85 -9.20
N VAL A 159 -2.83 2.80 -8.90
CA VAL A 159 -2.30 2.89 -7.54
C VAL A 159 -2.02 4.37 -7.22
N ASN A 160 -2.79 4.97 -6.32
CA ASN A 160 -2.72 6.42 -6.05
C ASN A 160 -2.90 6.77 -4.57
N PRO A 161 -1.84 7.24 -3.87
CA PRO A 161 -0.45 7.42 -4.34
C PRO A 161 0.23 6.11 -4.73
N ASN A 162 1.10 6.20 -5.74
CA ASN A 162 1.78 5.00 -6.21
C ASN A 162 2.85 4.50 -5.23
N ASN A 163 2.98 3.21 -5.13
CA ASN A 163 4.08 2.53 -4.46
C ASN A 163 4.86 1.72 -5.51
N PRO A 164 6.16 2.02 -5.77
CA PRO A 164 7.13 2.61 -4.82
C PRO A 164 7.47 4.09 -5.02
N THR A 165 6.86 4.81 -5.95
CA THR A 165 7.31 6.15 -6.34
C THR A 165 6.84 7.26 -5.38
N GLY A 166 5.69 7.08 -4.71
CA GLY A 166 5.07 8.06 -3.84
C GLY A 166 4.24 9.12 -4.58
N THR A 167 4.34 9.19 -5.90
CA THR A 167 3.64 10.18 -6.72
C THR A 167 2.13 9.96 -6.72
N ALA A 168 1.39 11.03 -6.92
CA ALA A 168 -0.05 10.99 -7.10
C ALA A 168 -0.43 11.70 -8.41
N VAL A 169 -1.43 11.17 -9.09
CA VAL A 169 -2.07 11.83 -10.23
C VAL A 169 -3.07 12.87 -9.76
N ASP A 170 -3.42 13.81 -10.63
CA ASP A 170 -4.51 14.75 -10.37
C ASP A 170 -5.81 13.97 -10.07
N PRO A 171 -6.53 14.31 -8.99
CA PRO A 171 -7.72 13.55 -8.58
C PRO A 171 -8.86 13.63 -9.60
N HIS A 172 -9.03 14.73 -10.34
CA HIS A 172 -10.04 14.80 -11.38
C HIS A 172 -9.65 13.97 -12.59
N ALA A 173 -8.37 14.01 -13.00
CA ALA A 173 -7.87 13.18 -14.08
C ALA A 173 -8.01 11.68 -13.75
N LEU A 174 -7.77 11.28 -12.50
CA LEU A 174 -7.96 9.89 -12.05
C LEU A 174 -9.41 9.43 -12.22
N ILE A 175 -10.37 10.25 -11.77
CA ILE A 175 -11.80 9.94 -11.84
C ILE A 175 -12.26 9.87 -13.32
N GLU A 176 -11.90 10.84 -14.13
CA GLU A 176 -12.25 10.83 -15.56
C GLU A 176 -11.62 9.65 -16.31
N ALA A 177 -10.36 9.33 -16.01
CA ALA A 177 -9.72 8.15 -16.57
C ALA A 177 -10.46 6.87 -16.19
N ALA A 178 -10.85 6.72 -14.92
CA ALA A 178 -11.59 5.55 -14.47
C ALA A 178 -12.97 5.43 -15.15
N ARG A 179 -13.68 6.54 -15.37
CA ARG A 179 -14.96 6.58 -16.09
C ARG A 179 -14.84 6.18 -17.55
N ALA A 180 -13.76 6.55 -18.20
CA ALA A 180 -13.54 6.30 -19.62
C ALA A 180 -13.14 4.84 -19.93
N VAL A 181 -12.82 4.03 -18.92
CA VAL A 181 -12.46 2.62 -19.12
C VAL A 181 -13.68 1.80 -19.57
N PRO A 182 -13.54 0.96 -20.63
CA PRO A 182 -14.65 0.14 -21.13
C PRO A 182 -15.24 -0.77 -20.05
N PRO A 183 -16.57 -1.03 -20.07
CA PRO A 183 -17.27 -1.78 -19.00
C PRO A 183 -16.80 -3.22 -18.78
N HIS A 184 -16.09 -3.83 -19.76
CA HIS A 184 -15.55 -5.17 -19.63
C HIS A 184 -14.25 -5.23 -18.81
N VAL A 185 -13.65 -4.08 -18.50
CA VAL A 185 -12.45 -3.95 -17.67
C VAL A 185 -12.84 -3.40 -16.30
N LEU A 186 -12.48 -4.10 -15.23
CA LEU A 186 -12.62 -3.59 -13.87
C LEU A 186 -11.41 -2.69 -13.53
N VAL A 187 -11.70 -1.46 -13.13
CA VAL A 187 -10.71 -0.51 -12.61
C VAL A 187 -10.53 -0.70 -11.12
N ILE A 188 -9.31 -0.94 -10.69
CA ILE A 188 -8.92 -1.00 -9.28
C ILE A 188 -8.23 0.32 -8.95
N ILE A 189 -8.83 1.16 -8.11
CA ILE A 189 -8.21 2.35 -7.57
C ILE A 189 -7.66 1.98 -6.19
N ASP A 190 -6.34 1.84 -6.10
CA ASP A 190 -5.67 1.45 -4.85
C ASP A 190 -5.22 2.70 -4.09
N GLU A 191 -5.94 3.01 -3.03
CA GLU A 191 -5.75 4.16 -2.16
C GLU A 191 -5.16 3.74 -0.80
N ALA A 192 -4.19 2.83 -0.78
CA ALA A 192 -3.60 2.34 0.47
C ALA A 192 -2.99 3.43 1.36
N TYR A 193 -2.70 4.61 0.82
CA TYR A 193 -2.11 5.75 1.54
C TYR A 193 -3.08 6.93 1.70
N PHE A 194 -4.37 6.74 1.42
CA PHE A 194 -5.39 7.79 1.37
C PHE A 194 -5.40 8.68 2.61
N GLU A 195 -5.34 8.09 3.81
CA GLU A 195 -5.47 8.80 5.07
C GLU A 195 -4.30 9.77 5.34
N VAL A 196 -3.13 9.50 4.76
CA VAL A 196 -1.91 10.31 4.95
C VAL A 196 -1.63 11.27 3.79
N MET A 197 -2.40 11.19 2.70
CA MET A 197 -2.25 12.09 1.55
C MET A 197 -2.44 13.55 1.94
N PRO A 198 -1.68 14.48 1.36
CA PRO A 198 -1.99 15.90 1.42
C PRO A 198 -3.38 16.18 0.85
N ALA A 199 -4.14 17.08 1.50
CA ALA A 199 -5.51 17.41 1.08
C ALA A 199 -5.59 17.91 -0.37
N ALA A 200 -4.57 18.61 -0.86
CA ALA A 200 -4.52 19.17 -2.21
C ALA A 200 -4.54 18.13 -3.34
N VAL A 201 -4.10 16.88 -3.06
CA VAL A 201 -4.04 15.79 -4.05
C VAL A 201 -4.98 14.63 -3.70
N ARG A 202 -5.77 14.79 -2.63
CA ARG A 202 -6.74 13.80 -2.20
C ARG A 202 -8.06 14.00 -2.94
N GLY A 203 -8.45 13.03 -3.76
CA GLY A 203 -9.73 13.03 -4.46
C GLY A 203 -10.82 12.28 -3.72
N ASP A 204 -12.00 12.25 -4.31
CA ASP A 204 -13.14 11.44 -3.84
C ASP A 204 -13.47 10.34 -4.87
N SER A 205 -12.62 9.32 -4.94
CA SER A 205 -12.83 8.18 -5.84
C SER A 205 -14.10 7.39 -5.52
N LEU A 206 -14.63 7.51 -4.29
CA LEU A 206 -15.89 6.87 -3.90
C LEU A 206 -17.12 7.51 -4.58
N ALA A 207 -17.00 8.73 -5.11
CA ALA A 207 -18.03 9.34 -5.93
C ALA A 207 -18.43 8.41 -7.10
N LEU A 208 -17.47 7.73 -7.74
CA LEU A 208 -17.75 6.75 -8.80
C LEU A 208 -18.71 5.64 -8.34
N ILE A 209 -18.54 5.15 -7.11
CA ILE A 209 -19.40 4.11 -6.55
C ILE A 209 -20.80 4.66 -6.22
N ARG A 210 -20.86 5.86 -5.64
CA ARG A 210 -22.16 6.53 -5.31
C ARG A 210 -22.94 6.89 -6.57
N GLU A 211 -22.27 7.22 -7.66
CA GLU A 211 -22.85 7.48 -8.98
C GLU A 211 -23.25 6.20 -9.73
N GLY A 212 -22.92 5.02 -9.19
CA GLY A 212 -23.36 3.74 -9.74
C GLY A 212 -22.42 3.13 -10.77
N CYS A 213 -21.14 3.52 -10.84
CA CYS A 213 -20.17 2.85 -11.71
C CYS A 213 -20.03 1.37 -11.32
N GLU A 214 -20.31 0.47 -12.26
CA GLU A 214 -20.31 -0.97 -11.99
C GLU A 214 -18.93 -1.63 -12.13
N ASN A 215 -18.02 -1.00 -12.86
CA ASN A 215 -16.69 -1.53 -13.18
C ASN A 215 -15.56 -0.81 -12.42
N VAL A 216 -15.81 -0.34 -11.21
CA VAL A 216 -14.81 0.29 -10.35
C VAL A 216 -14.83 -0.35 -8.97
N ILE A 217 -13.64 -0.56 -8.39
CA ILE A 217 -13.45 -0.88 -6.98
C ILE A 217 -12.36 0.02 -6.40
N VAL A 218 -12.62 0.62 -5.25
CA VAL A 218 -11.64 1.40 -4.48
C VAL A 218 -11.12 0.53 -3.33
N LEU A 219 -9.80 0.36 -3.24
CA LEU A 219 -9.15 -0.39 -2.16
C LEU A 219 -8.49 0.55 -1.16
N ARG A 220 -8.71 0.32 0.13
CA ARG A 220 -8.05 1.02 1.25
C ARG A 220 -7.61 0.04 2.33
N THR A 221 -6.78 0.49 3.26
CA THR A 221 -6.22 -0.38 4.29
C THR A 221 -6.11 0.33 5.65
N PHE A 222 -6.25 -0.42 6.73
CA PHE A 222 -5.94 0.04 8.07
C PHE A 222 -4.44 -0.09 8.42
N SER A 223 -3.63 -0.64 7.52
CA SER A 223 -2.21 -0.91 7.75
C SER A 223 -1.34 0.34 7.81
N LYS A 224 -1.76 1.47 7.21
CA LYS A 224 -0.95 2.68 7.01
C LYS A 224 -1.36 3.80 7.97
N GLY A 225 -2.27 4.67 7.58
CA GLY A 225 -2.71 5.79 8.42
C GLY A 225 -3.17 5.37 9.82
N TYR A 226 -3.89 4.28 9.93
CA TYR A 226 -4.40 3.76 11.21
C TYR A 226 -3.38 2.98 12.06
N GLY A 227 -2.19 2.67 11.54
CA GLY A 227 -1.14 1.97 12.30
C GLY A 227 -1.42 0.50 12.63
N LEU A 228 -2.32 -0.17 11.92
CA LEU A 228 -2.78 -1.53 12.20
C LEU A 228 -2.16 -2.59 11.26
N ALA A 229 -0.93 -2.37 10.79
CA ALA A 229 -0.28 -3.26 9.81
C ALA A 229 -0.21 -4.71 10.26
N GLY A 230 0.07 -4.97 11.55
CA GLY A 230 0.16 -6.31 12.14
C GLY A 230 -1.18 -7.05 12.22
N LEU A 231 -2.31 -6.34 12.24
CA LEU A 231 -3.64 -6.95 12.30
C LEU A 231 -4.13 -7.48 10.96
N ARG A 232 -3.52 -7.08 9.87
CA ARG A 232 -3.88 -7.55 8.53
C ARG A 232 -5.34 -7.26 8.17
N ILE A 233 -5.75 -6.01 8.12
CA ILE A 233 -7.09 -5.62 7.72
C ILE A 233 -7.09 -4.49 6.69
N GLY A 234 -7.90 -4.66 5.65
CA GLY A 234 -8.19 -3.69 4.61
C GLY A 234 -9.60 -3.87 4.09
N TYR A 235 -10.03 -3.00 3.20
CA TYR A 235 -11.36 -3.05 2.64
C TYR A 235 -11.40 -2.58 1.19
N GLY A 236 -12.42 -3.05 0.48
CA GLY A 236 -12.79 -2.60 -0.85
C GLY A 236 -14.20 -2.04 -0.85
N VAL A 237 -14.42 -0.99 -1.64
CA VAL A 237 -15.71 -0.37 -1.88
C VAL A 237 -16.04 -0.49 -3.36
N ALA A 238 -17.17 -1.10 -3.69
CA ALA A 238 -17.63 -1.29 -5.05
C ALA A 238 -19.16 -1.40 -5.11
N ASN A 239 -19.72 -1.57 -6.31
CA ASN A 239 -21.13 -1.88 -6.44
C ASN A 239 -21.50 -3.24 -5.78
N GLU A 240 -22.74 -3.38 -5.37
CA GLU A 240 -23.25 -4.56 -4.63
C GLU A 240 -23.07 -5.88 -5.40
N LYS A 241 -23.18 -5.83 -6.74
CA LYS A 241 -23.02 -7.03 -7.59
C LYS A 241 -21.59 -7.56 -7.54
N LEU A 242 -20.59 -6.66 -7.60
CA LEU A 242 -19.17 -7.06 -7.51
C LEU A 242 -18.85 -7.58 -6.11
N ILE A 243 -19.31 -6.91 -5.06
CA ILE A 243 -19.12 -7.35 -3.67
C ILE A 243 -19.75 -8.73 -3.45
N SER A 244 -20.95 -8.98 -3.98
CA SER A 244 -21.60 -10.29 -3.91
C SER A 244 -20.79 -11.39 -4.62
N ARG A 245 -20.15 -11.09 -5.77
CA ARG A 245 -19.27 -12.04 -6.49
C ARG A 245 -18.00 -12.34 -5.69
N LEU A 246 -17.36 -11.32 -5.14
CA LEU A 246 -16.15 -11.47 -4.31
C LEU A 246 -16.43 -12.29 -3.05
N ASN A 247 -17.61 -12.13 -2.43
CA ASN A 247 -18.02 -12.95 -1.28
C ASN A 247 -18.13 -14.46 -1.59
N ARG A 248 -18.30 -14.86 -2.86
CA ARG A 248 -18.35 -16.28 -3.27
C ARG A 248 -16.97 -16.95 -3.29
N VAL A 249 -15.91 -16.16 -3.46
CA VAL A 249 -14.52 -16.66 -3.56
C VAL A 249 -13.68 -16.32 -2.33
N ARG A 250 -14.19 -15.48 -1.44
CA ARG A 250 -13.55 -15.12 -0.18
C ARG A 250 -13.52 -16.30 0.79
N GLN A 251 -12.40 -16.46 1.50
CA GLN A 251 -12.28 -17.45 2.59
C GLN A 251 -13.25 -17.11 3.74
N PRO A 252 -13.92 -18.12 4.34
CA PRO A 252 -14.70 -17.89 5.55
C PRO A 252 -13.84 -17.33 6.68
N PHE A 253 -14.39 -16.37 7.45
CA PHE A 253 -13.72 -15.80 8.63
C PHE A 253 -12.32 -15.21 8.38
N ASN A 254 -12.10 -14.67 7.18
CA ASN A 254 -10.79 -14.18 6.73
C ASN A 254 -10.23 -13.01 7.56
N VAL A 255 -11.07 -12.22 8.22
CA VAL A 255 -10.65 -11.10 9.07
C VAL A 255 -10.78 -11.49 10.53
N ASN A 256 -9.66 -11.53 11.27
CA ASN A 256 -9.62 -11.94 12.66
C ASN A 256 -10.34 -10.97 13.62
N ALA A 257 -10.72 -11.44 14.81
CA ALA A 257 -11.51 -10.65 15.75
C ALA A 257 -10.75 -9.43 16.30
N MET A 258 -9.45 -9.53 16.55
CA MET A 258 -8.64 -8.41 17.01
C MET A 258 -8.56 -7.31 15.92
N ALA A 259 -8.47 -7.71 14.65
CA ALA A 259 -8.48 -6.78 13.52
C ALA A 259 -9.81 -6.03 13.40
N GLN A 260 -10.94 -6.74 13.59
CA GLN A 260 -12.27 -6.13 13.57
C GLN A 260 -12.45 -5.13 14.73
N ALA A 261 -12.09 -5.52 15.95
CA ALA A 261 -12.20 -4.67 17.12
C ALA A 261 -11.28 -3.44 17.05
N GLY A 262 -10.00 -3.66 16.69
CA GLY A 262 -9.03 -2.58 16.55
C GLY A 262 -9.38 -1.60 15.44
N ALA A 263 -9.84 -2.07 14.28
CA ALA A 263 -10.27 -1.22 13.17
C ALA A 263 -11.53 -0.42 13.52
N LEU A 264 -12.52 -1.05 14.17
CA LEU A 264 -13.75 -0.39 14.63
C LEU A 264 -13.43 0.76 15.58
N ALA A 265 -12.61 0.53 16.60
CA ALA A 265 -12.21 1.55 17.56
C ALA A 265 -11.33 2.65 16.94
N ALA A 266 -10.47 2.30 15.98
CA ALA A 266 -9.64 3.27 15.26
C ALA A 266 -10.47 4.25 14.40
N LEU A 267 -11.64 3.83 13.88
CA LEU A 267 -12.55 4.73 13.15
C LEU A 267 -13.13 5.84 14.02
N ASP A 268 -13.22 5.62 15.34
CA ASP A 268 -13.71 6.60 16.33
C ASP A 268 -12.60 7.50 16.89
N ASP A 269 -11.37 7.37 16.42
CA ASP A 269 -10.23 8.17 16.84
C ASP A 269 -9.69 9.05 15.71
N GLU A 270 -10.54 9.95 15.25
CA GLU A 270 -10.21 10.88 14.17
C GLU A 270 -9.02 11.78 14.53
N GLU A 271 -8.87 12.17 15.80
CA GLU A 271 -7.77 13.00 16.25
C GLU A 271 -6.42 12.30 16.07
N HIS A 272 -6.31 11.02 16.45
CA HIS A 272 -5.11 10.23 16.25
C HIS A 272 -4.77 10.09 14.76
N LEU A 273 -5.77 9.85 13.91
CA LEU A 273 -5.58 9.74 12.47
C LEU A 273 -5.10 11.05 11.84
N GLN A 274 -5.70 12.18 12.22
CA GLN A 274 -5.27 13.51 11.76
C GLN A 274 -3.87 13.87 12.24
N GLN A 275 -3.52 13.51 13.48
CA GLN A 275 -2.17 13.68 14.01
C GLN A 275 -1.16 12.85 13.20
N THR A 276 -1.48 11.59 12.94
CA THR A 276 -0.65 10.70 12.09
C THR A 276 -0.43 11.31 10.70
N ALA A 277 -1.48 11.82 10.06
CA ALA A 277 -1.36 12.46 8.74
C ALA A 277 -0.44 13.70 8.78
N ARG A 278 -0.60 14.56 9.79
CA ARG A 278 0.26 15.75 9.96
C ARG A 278 1.73 15.38 10.18
N LEU A 279 1.99 14.39 11.04
CA LEU A 279 3.34 13.92 11.33
C LEU A 279 3.99 13.25 10.13
N THR A 280 3.22 12.46 9.39
CA THR A 280 3.68 11.85 8.12
C THR A 280 4.12 12.92 7.11
N GLN A 281 3.30 13.94 6.90
CA GLN A 281 3.63 15.03 5.96
C GLN A 281 4.85 15.85 6.44
N ALA A 282 4.97 16.08 7.74
CA ALA A 282 6.14 16.75 8.32
C ALA A 282 7.41 15.91 8.11
N GLY A 283 7.34 14.61 8.37
CA GLY A 283 8.45 13.68 8.16
C GLY A 283 8.86 13.53 6.68
N CYS A 284 7.89 13.54 5.75
CA CYS A 284 8.20 13.59 4.31
C CYS A 284 9.01 14.85 3.95
N ARG A 285 8.60 16.01 4.46
CA ARG A 285 9.35 17.25 4.24
C ARG A 285 10.75 17.17 4.85
N GLN A 286 10.87 16.70 6.10
CA GLN A 286 12.14 16.54 6.79
C GLN A 286 13.11 15.64 5.98
N LEU A 287 12.66 14.48 5.53
CA LEU A 287 13.45 13.56 4.71
C LEU A 287 13.84 14.19 3.37
N THR A 288 12.89 14.81 2.67
CA THR A 288 13.13 15.44 1.36
C THR A 288 14.17 16.55 1.46
N GLU A 289 14.01 17.49 2.39
CA GLU A 289 14.95 18.60 2.60
C GLU A 289 16.32 18.09 3.06
N GLY A 290 16.35 17.10 3.97
CA GLY A 290 17.59 16.51 4.47
C GLY A 290 18.40 15.80 3.39
N LEU A 291 17.73 15.03 2.51
CA LEU A 291 18.37 14.36 1.37
C LEU A 291 18.88 15.35 0.32
N GLN A 292 18.08 16.37 -0.01
CA GLN A 292 18.47 17.42 -0.95
C GLN A 292 19.69 18.22 -0.47
N LYS A 293 19.80 18.50 0.84
CA LYS A 293 20.97 19.18 1.44
C LYS A 293 22.28 18.42 1.24
N VAL A 294 22.23 17.09 1.13
CA VAL A 294 23.40 16.27 0.85
C VAL A 294 23.55 15.90 -0.63
N GLY A 295 22.73 16.51 -1.50
CA GLY A 295 22.83 16.35 -2.96
C GLY A 295 22.14 15.10 -3.49
N ILE A 296 21.23 14.47 -2.75
CA ILE A 296 20.46 13.30 -3.19
C ILE A 296 19.09 13.77 -3.70
N PRO A 297 18.77 13.59 -5.01
CA PRO A 297 17.47 13.91 -5.56
C PRO A 297 16.37 13.02 -4.97
N VAL A 298 15.18 13.61 -4.74
CA VAL A 298 14.01 12.93 -4.18
C VAL A 298 12.82 13.14 -5.10
N VAL A 299 12.09 12.07 -5.37
CA VAL A 299 10.82 12.14 -6.11
C VAL A 299 9.74 12.69 -5.16
N PRO A 300 8.92 13.69 -5.57
CA PRO A 300 7.82 14.20 -4.77
C PRO A 300 6.87 13.09 -4.32
N SER A 301 6.49 13.08 -3.03
CA SER A 301 5.68 11.99 -2.48
C SER A 301 4.42 12.51 -1.78
N ALA A 302 3.31 11.83 -2.03
CA ALA A 302 2.04 11.98 -1.33
C ALA A 302 1.72 10.79 -0.40
N ALA A 303 2.69 9.86 -0.23
CA ALA A 303 2.57 8.67 0.64
C ALA A 303 3.35 8.88 1.97
N ASN A 304 3.52 7.80 2.74
CA ASN A 304 4.31 7.81 3.99
C ASN A 304 5.77 7.38 3.78
N PHE A 305 6.35 7.65 2.62
CA PHE A 305 7.74 7.35 2.28
C PHE A 305 8.24 8.31 1.21
N VAL A 306 9.53 8.33 0.99
CA VAL A 306 10.19 9.05 -0.12
C VAL A 306 11.00 8.09 -0.97
N LEU A 307 11.11 8.37 -2.28
CA LEU A 307 11.96 7.67 -3.22
C LEU A 307 13.19 8.55 -3.52
N ALA A 308 14.38 8.08 -3.14
CA ALA A 308 15.64 8.83 -3.22
C ALA A 308 16.59 8.22 -4.26
N LYS A 309 17.17 9.05 -5.15
CA LYS A 309 18.10 8.61 -6.18
C LYS A 309 19.53 8.64 -5.65
N THR A 310 20.08 7.47 -5.35
CA THR A 310 21.43 7.30 -4.79
C THR A 310 22.48 6.89 -5.84
N GLY A 311 22.06 6.48 -7.04
CA GLY A 311 22.93 5.98 -8.11
C GLY A 311 23.33 4.50 -7.97
N ALA A 312 23.24 3.93 -6.76
CA ALA A 312 23.61 2.53 -6.46
C ALA A 312 22.78 2.01 -5.29
N GLY A 313 21.46 1.81 -5.50
CA GLY A 313 20.49 1.54 -4.42
C GLY A 313 20.82 0.32 -3.56
N ARG A 314 21.37 -0.76 -4.14
CA ARG A 314 21.72 -1.99 -3.41
C ARG A 314 22.94 -1.78 -2.52
N GLU A 315 23.97 -1.07 -3.00
CA GLU A 315 25.16 -0.73 -2.23
C GLU A 315 24.81 0.20 -1.07
N TRP A 316 23.98 1.19 -1.33
CA TRP A 316 23.46 2.08 -0.28
C TRP A 316 22.65 1.32 0.78
N PHE A 317 21.83 0.38 0.37
CA PHE A 317 21.09 -0.48 1.30
C PHE A 317 22.05 -1.22 2.24
N HIS A 318 23.10 -1.86 1.71
CA HIS A 318 24.07 -2.57 2.54
C HIS A 318 24.88 -1.63 3.46
N ALA A 319 25.32 -0.49 2.95
CA ALA A 319 26.05 0.49 3.76
C ALA A 319 25.18 1.06 4.90
N LEU A 320 23.89 1.32 4.64
CA LEU A 320 22.94 1.78 5.66
C LEU A 320 22.63 0.69 6.68
N GLN A 321 22.52 -0.58 6.28
CA GLN A 321 22.36 -1.69 7.23
C GLN A 321 23.55 -1.78 8.20
N GLN A 322 24.78 -1.61 7.73
CA GLN A 322 25.96 -1.56 8.61
C GLN A 322 25.92 -0.38 9.57
N ALA A 323 25.24 0.70 9.20
CA ALA A 323 24.97 1.86 10.05
C ALA A 323 23.68 1.74 10.89
N LYS A 324 23.10 0.53 11.03
CA LYS A 324 21.88 0.21 11.75
C LYS A 324 20.61 0.89 11.20
N ILE A 325 20.60 1.24 9.91
CA ILE A 325 19.44 1.83 9.23
C ILE A 325 18.94 0.86 8.16
N ILE A 326 17.69 0.42 8.26
CA ILE A 326 17.07 -0.49 7.30
C ILE A 326 16.15 0.31 6.38
N VAL A 327 16.54 0.45 5.11
CA VAL A 327 15.75 1.06 4.03
C VAL A 327 15.28 -0.02 3.03
N ARG A 328 14.59 0.34 1.97
CA ARG A 328 14.19 -0.58 0.90
C ARG A 328 14.95 -0.27 -0.39
N PRO A 329 15.77 -1.21 -0.93
CA PRO A 329 16.33 -1.08 -2.27
C PRO A 329 15.23 -1.30 -3.32
N MET A 330 15.33 -0.64 -4.47
CA MET A 330 14.24 -0.59 -5.47
C MET A 330 14.59 -1.33 -6.76
N ASP A 331 15.65 -2.09 -6.80
CA ASP A 331 16.06 -2.91 -7.94
C ASP A 331 14.97 -3.92 -8.36
N GLY A 332 14.25 -4.52 -7.41
CA GLY A 332 13.10 -5.39 -7.69
C GLY A 332 11.92 -4.71 -8.39
N TYR A 333 11.92 -3.37 -8.46
CA TYR A 333 10.96 -2.55 -9.21
C TYR A 333 11.54 -1.98 -10.51
N GLY A 334 12.73 -2.42 -10.94
CA GLY A 334 13.42 -1.87 -12.10
C GLY A 334 14.05 -0.49 -11.84
N LEU A 335 14.26 -0.11 -10.59
CA LEU A 335 14.84 1.16 -10.16
C LEU A 335 16.15 0.94 -9.36
N PRO A 336 17.21 0.37 -9.97
CA PRO A 336 18.44 -0.01 -9.26
C PRO A 336 19.17 1.17 -8.64
N ASP A 337 18.98 2.38 -9.16
CA ASP A 337 19.60 3.61 -8.67
C ASP A 337 18.93 4.19 -7.42
N TYR A 338 17.82 3.58 -6.95
CA TYR A 338 16.97 4.19 -5.94
C TYR A 338 16.88 3.36 -4.66
N ILE A 339 16.65 4.08 -3.56
CA ILE A 339 16.18 3.50 -2.30
C ILE A 339 14.85 4.17 -1.91
N ARG A 340 13.97 3.42 -1.25
CA ARG A 340 12.74 3.95 -0.66
C ARG A 340 12.92 4.03 0.86
N ILE A 341 12.62 5.20 1.43
CA ILE A 341 12.77 5.48 2.87
C ILE A 341 11.38 5.79 3.42
N THR A 342 10.90 4.96 4.34
CA THR A 342 9.65 5.19 5.08
C THR A 342 9.82 6.36 6.03
N VAL A 343 8.77 7.16 6.20
CA VAL A 343 8.72 8.22 7.20
C VAL A 343 8.67 7.60 8.59
N GLY A 344 9.72 7.83 9.38
CA GLY A 344 9.78 7.49 10.79
C GLY A 344 9.38 8.67 11.69
N THR A 345 9.57 8.52 12.99
CA THR A 345 9.52 9.66 13.92
C THR A 345 10.61 10.68 13.57
N GLU A 346 10.46 11.92 14.02
CA GLU A 346 11.45 12.98 13.80
C GLU A 346 12.88 12.51 14.13
N LYS A 347 13.06 11.85 15.29
CA LYS A 347 14.35 11.30 15.74
C LYS A 347 14.88 10.19 14.82
N GLN A 348 14.02 9.30 14.35
CA GLN A 348 14.40 8.23 13.41
C GLN A 348 14.82 8.81 12.06
N ASN A 349 14.07 9.79 11.54
CA ASN A 349 14.41 10.50 10.31
C ASN A 349 15.77 11.21 10.42
N GLU A 350 16.02 11.93 11.53
CA GLU A 350 17.32 12.55 11.78
C GLU A 350 18.46 11.55 11.83
N THR A 351 18.23 10.39 12.47
CA THR A 351 19.24 9.34 12.59
C THR A 351 19.57 8.75 11.21
N ALA A 352 18.53 8.48 10.39
CA ALA A 352 18.71 8.03 9.02
C ALA A 352 19.44 9.08 8.17
N LEU A 353 19.06 10.36 8.25
CA LEU A 353 19.71 11.45 7.51
C LEU A 353 21.17 11.65 7.90
N ARG A 354 21.52 11.54 9.20
CA ARG A 354 22.92 11.58 9.64
C ARG A 354 23.75 10.42 9.08
N ALA A 355 23.18 9.21 9.07
CA ALA A 355 23.85 8.04 8.47
C ALA A 355 24.05 8.24 6.96
N ILE A 356 23.01 8.69 6.26
CA ILE A 356 23.05 8.97 4.82
C ILE A 356 24.12 10.02 4.50
N ALA A 357 24.16 11.15 5.24
CA ALA A 357 25.17 12.19 5.02
C ALA A 357 26.62 11.70 5.21
N ARG A 358 26.85 10.78 6.15
CA ARG A 358 28.14 10.15 6.39
C ARG A 358 28.53 9.22 5.25
N ILE A 359 27.59 8.40 4.79
CA ILE A 359 27.80 7.42 3.71
C ILE A 359 28.00 8.12 2.36
N GLN A 360 27.27 9.21 2.09
CA GLN A 360 27.38 10.00 0.85
C GLN A 360 28.85 10.44 0.57
N ASN A 361 29.62 10.72 1.60
CA ASN A 361 31.03 11.07 1.44
C ASN A 361 31.92 9.89 1.03
N GLN A 362 31.46 8.65 1.16
CA GLN A 362 32.16 7.44 0.74
C GLN A 362 31.85 7.06 -0.71
N PHE A 363 30.73 7.53 -1.25
CA PHE A 363 30.28 7.28 -2.63
C PHE A 363 30.63 8.42 -3.62
N LYS A 364 31.20 9.51 -3.13
CA LYS A 364 31.81 10.59 -3.94
C LYS A 364 33.27 10.26 -4.29
#